data_c1a87958d32241c30d1dbe173c34bd8b
#
_entry.id   c1a87958d32241c30d1dbe173c34bd8b
#
_cell.length_a   1.000
_cell.length_b   1.000
_cell.length_c   1.000
_cell.angle_alpha   90.00
_cell.angle_beta   90.00
_cell.angle_gamma   90.00
#
_symmetry.space_group_name_H-M   'P 1'
#
loop_
_entity.id
_entity.type
_entity.pdbx_description
1 polymer ?
#
loop_
_entity_poly.entity_id
_entity_poly.type
_entity_poly.pdbx_seq_one_letter_code
_entity_poly.pdbx_strand_id
1 'polypeptide(L)'
;MLLIVVDYGVGNLRSIAKSIEKANFDNSLNYTVKVSSNVNDVKKSDKIVLPGQGSFKACISGINNIEGLQEELNENVLIKKKPIYGICAGMQLFATIGYEEEKTLGLNWIPGEVIRLNLG
;
A
#
# COMPACT_ATOMS: atom_id res chain seq x y z
N MET A 1 -10.74 -4.63 -15.76
CA MET A 1 -10.54 -4.51 -14.30
C MET A 1 -9.39 -3.56 -13.99
N LEU A 2 -9.52 -2.76 -12.98
CA LEU A 2 -8.56 -1.71 -12.64
C LEU A 2 -7.70 -2.09 -11.42
N LEU A 3 -6.39 -2.08 -11.62
CA LEU A 3 -5.43 -2.26 -10.53
C LEU A 3 -4.71 -0.94 -10.30
N ILE A 4 -4.80 -0.42 -9.08
CA ILE A 4 -4.16 0.84 -8.72
C ILE A 4 -2.92 0.58 -7.88
N VAL A 5 -1.80 1.16 -8.32
CA VAL A 5 -0.58 1.28 -7.51
C VAL A 5 -0.67 2.63 -6.83
N VAL A 6 -0.79 2.63 -5.51
CA VAL A 6 -1.00 3.89 -4.76
C VAL A 6 0.29 4.69 -4.71
N ASP A 7 0.23 5.90 -5.23
CA ASP A 7 1.31 6.88 -5.15
C ASP A 7 1.09 7.81 -3.97
N TYR A 8 1.82 7.60 -2.90
CA TYR A 8 1.77 8.47 -1.72
C TYR A 8 3.14 9.06 -1.38
N GLY A 9 3.99 9.17 -2.42
CA GLY A 9 5.27 9.85 -2.31
C GLY A 9 6.45 8.96 -1.95
N VAL A 10 6.25 7.65 -1.83
CA VAL A 10 7.31 6.70 -1.48
C VAL A 10 7.29 5.48 -2.40
N GLY A 11 8.45 4.87 -2.60
CA GLY A 11 8.60 3.66 -3.38
C GLY A 11 9.03 3.90 -4.83
N ASN A 12 9.50 2.84 -5.47
CA ASN A 12 9.88 2.86 -6.87
C ASN A 12 8.66 2.47 -7.73
N LEU A 13 7.76 3.42 -7.92
CA LEU A 13 6.45 3.19 -8.51
C LEU A 13 6.52 2.71 -9.94
N ARG A 14 7.44 3.27 -10.73
CA ARG A 14 7.57 2.91 -12.15
C ARG A 14 8.01 1.47 -12.33
N SER A 15 8.99 1.03 -11.55
CA SER A 15 9.46 -0.36 -11.60
C SER A 15 8.38 -1.33 -11.16
N ILE A 16 7.63 -0.98 -10.12
CA ILE A 16 6.51 -1.79 -9.63
C ILE A 16 5.43 -1.90 -10.71
N ALA A 17 5.02 -0.79 -11.29
CA ALA A 17 4.00 -0.77 -12.34
C ALA A 17 4.42 -1.61 -13.54
N LYS A 18 5.67 -1.48 -13.99
CA LYS A 18 6.19 -2.26 -15.11
C LYS A 18 6.20 -3.75 -14.82
N SER A 19 6.59 -4.15 -13.60
CA SER A 19 6.58 -5.56 -13.21
C SER A 19 5.17 -6.13 -13.22
N ILE A 20 4.20 -5.36 -12.74
CA ILE A 20 2.79 -5.78 -12.71
C ILE A 20 2.24 -5.86 -14.14
N GLU A 21 2.55 -4.89 -14.99
CA GLU A 21 2.13 -4.89 -16.39
C GLU A 21 2.67 -6.10 -17.12
N LYS A 22 3.94 -6.46 -16.86
CA LYS A 22 4.57 -7.64 -17.46
C LYS A 22 3.86 -8.92 -17.00
N ALA A 23 3.59 -9.04 -15.71
CA ALA A 23 2.86 -10.19 -15.16
C ALA A 23 1.45 -10.30 -15.75
N ASN A 24 0.79 -9.17 -15.90
CA ASN A 24 -0.53 -9.08 -16.53
C ASN A 24 -0.49 -9.60 -17.97
N PHE A 25 0.49 -9.15 -18.75
CA PHE A 25 0.68 -9.57 -20.14
C PHE A 25 1.05 -11.06 -20.24
N ASP A 26 2.06 -11.50 -19.46
CA ASP A 26 2.56 -12.87 -19.52
C ASP A 26 1.51 -13.92 -19.14
N ASN A 27 0.56 -13.53 -18.29
CA ASN A 27 -0.51 -14.43 -17.82
C ASN A 27 -1.85 -14.20 -18.53
N SER A 28 -1.87 -13.41 -19.57
CA SER A 28 -3.07 -13.08 -20.36
C SER A 28 -4.21 -12.55 -19.48
N LEU A 29 -3.88 -11.78 -18.48
CA LEU A 29 -4.86 -11.14 -17.60
C LEU A 29 -5.37 -9.86 -18.24
N ASN A 30 -6.53 -9.40 -17.79
CA ASN A 30 -7.19 -8.24 -18.38
C ASN A 30 -7.30 -7.10 -17.36
N TYR A 31 -6.16 -6.68 -16.81
CA TYR A 31 -6.11 -5.55 -15.88
C TYR A 31 -5.56 -4.31 -16.57
N THR A 32 -6.16 -3.17 -16.25
CA THR A 32 -5.55 -1.87 -16.50
C THR A 32 -4.77 -1.50 -15.25
N VAL A 33 -3.48 -1.26 -15.39
CA VAL A 33 -2.59 -0.90 -14.28
C VAL A 33 -2.36 0.61 -14.31
N LYS A 34 -2.64 1.27 -13.20
CA LYS A 34 -2.50 2.73 -13.10
C LYS A 34 -1.81 3.10 -11.79
N VAL A 35 -0.80 3.96 -11.89
CA VAL A 35 -0.18 4.60 -10.71
C VAL A 35 -0.96 5.88 -10.44
N SER A 36 -1.46 6.04 -9.22
CA SER A 36 -2.30 7.19 -8.91
C SER A 36 -2.22 7.60 -7.44
N SER A 37 -2.27 8.91 -7.22
CA SER A 37 -2.43 9.52 -5.90
C SER A 37 -3.88 9.99 -5.67
N ASN A 38 -4.77 9.72 -6.60
CA ASN A 38 -6.14 10.18 -6.55
C ASN A 38 -7.02 9.19 -5.77
N VAL A 39 -7.64 9.68 -4.72
CA VAL A 39 -8.52 8.89 -3.85
C VAL A 39 -9.68 8.26 -4.63
N ASN A 40 -10.21 8.96 -5.64
CA ASN A 40 -11.28 8.42 -6.48
C ASN A 40 -10.82 7.23 -7.32
N ASP A 41 -9.57 7.19 -7.73
CA ASP A 41 -9.03 6.03 -8.44
C ASP A 41 -8.96 4.81 -7.53
N VAL A 42 -8.60 5.01 -6.27
CA VAL A 42 -8.64 3.93 -5.27
C VAL A 42 -10.05 3.42 -5.10
N LYS A 43 -11.02 4.32 -5.01
CA LYS A 43 -12.43 3.98 -4.88
C LYS A 43 -12.93 3.12 -6.04
N LYS A 44 -12.49 3.41 -7.25
CA LYS A 44 -12.91 2.69 -8.47
C LYS A 44 -12.13 1.41 -8.72
N SER A 45 -11.05 1.17 -7.99
CA SER A 45 -10.17 0.03 -8.23
C SER A 45 -10.84 -1.30 -7.92
N ASP A 46 -10.35 -2.35 -8.57
CA ASP A 46 -10.72 -3.73 -8.25
C ASP A 46 -9.67 -4.38 -7.36
N LYS A 47 -8.42 -3.97 -7.54
CA LYS A 47 -7.28 -4.43 -6.72
C LYS A 47 -6.36 -3.25 -6.42
N ILE A 48 -5.66 -3.34 -5.28
CA ILE A 48 -4.79 -2.27 -4.81
C ILE A 48 -3.40 -2.83 -4.54
N VAL A 49 -2.39 -2.09 -4.97
CA VAL A 49 -0.99 -2.35 -4.59
C VAL A 49 -0.53 -1.18 -3.74
N LEU A 50 -0.10 -1.48 -2.52
CA LEU A 50 0.44 -0.49 -1.60
C LEU A 50 1.95 -0.67 -1.51
N PRO A 51 2.73 0.15 -2.23
CA PRO A 51 4.19 0.09 -2.13
C PRO A 51 4.65 0.77 -0.86
N GLY A 52 5.92 0.60 -0.54
CA GLY A 52 6.53 1.31 0.57
C GLY A 52 8.04 1.21 0.49
N GLN A 53 8.71 2.30 0.82
CA GLN A 53 10.16 2.37 0.86
C GLN A 53 10.54 3.38 1.92
N GLY A 54 11.58 3.06 2.68
CA GLY A 54 11.98 3.91 3.79
C GLY A 54 11.37 3.46 5.11
N SER A 55 11.26 4.37 6.06
CA SER A 55 10.80 4.03 7.39
C SER A 55 9.29 3.86 7.46
N PHE A 56 8.85 3.11 8.46
CA PHE A 56 7.42 2.93 8.78
C PHE A 56 6.74 4.30 8.96
N LYS A 57 7.35 5.19 9.72
CA LYS A 57 6.82 6.52 9.98
C LYS A 57 6.70 7.36 8.71
N ALA A 58 7.72 7.34 7.86
CA ALA A 58 7.69 8.10 6.61
C ALA A 58 6.56 7.62 5.69
N CYS A 59 6.32 6.32 5.63
CA CYS A 59 5.25 5.76 4.82
C CYS A 59 3.87 6.16 5.36
N ILE A 60 3.65 6.03 6.65
CA ILE A 60 2.38 6.45 7.27
C ILE A 60 2.15 7.94 7.08
N SER A 61 3.20 8.75 7.24
CA SER A 61 3.10 10.19 7.01
C SER A 61 2.72 10.52 5.56
N GLY A 62 3.30 9.78 4.61
CA GLY A 62 2.97 9.94 3.19
C GLY A 62 1.49 9.67 2.91
N ILE A 63 0.94 8.61 3.48
CA ILE A 63 -0.48 8.29 3.34
C ILE A 63 -1.33 9.39 3.96
N ASN A 64 -0.98 9.84 5.17
CA ASN A 64 -1.75 10.85 5.90
C ASN A 64 -1.68 12.23 5.26
N ASN A 65 -0.65 12.50 4.46
CA ASN A 65 -0.54 13.78 3.74
C ASN A 65 -1.53 13.89 2.57
N ILE A 66 -2.13 12.80 2.14
CA ILE A 66 -3.17 12.83 1.11
C ILE A 66 -4.52 12.77 1.81
N GLU A 67 -5.27 13.86 1.73
CA GLU A 67 -6.57 13.97 2.37
C GLU A 67 -7.51 12.85 1.91
N GLY A 68 -8.08 12.13 2.87
CA GLY A 68 -9.04 11.05 2.60
C GLY A 68 -8.45 9.73 2.15
N LEU A 69 -7.14 9.64 1.93
CA LEU A 69 -6.54 8.40 1.41
C LEU A 69 -6.65 7.25 2.41
N GLN A 70 -6.32 7.48 3.67
CA GLN A 70 -6.38 6.41 4.67
C GLN A 70 -7.81 5.90 4.85
N GLU A 71 -8.77 6.79 4.91
CA GLU A 71 -10.19 6.43 5.02
C GLU A 71 -10.66 5.62 3.81
N GLU A 72 -10.24 6.02 2.61
CA GLU A 72 -10.62 5.30 1.40
C GLU A 72 -9.95 3.93 1.33
N LEU A 73 -8.69 3.82 1.73
CA LEU A 73 -8.01 2.53 1.83
C LEU A 73 -8.73 1.60 2.83
N ASN A 74 -9.09 2.12 4.00
CA ASN A 74 -9.82 1.35 5.01
C ASN A 74 -11.16 0.85 4.47
N GLU A 75 -11.90 1.71 3.79
CA GLU A 75 -13.20 1.34 3.20
C GLU A 75 -13.03 0.22 2.18
N ASN A 76 -12.06 0.35 1.29
CA ASN A 76 -11.87 -0.62 0.22
C ASN A 76 -11.33 -1.96 0.73
N VAL A 77 -10.45 -1.95 1.72
CA VAL A 77 -9.82 -3.17 2.23
C VAL A 77 -10.69 -3.86 3.28
N LEU A 78 -11.17 -3.10 4.28
CA LEU A 78 -11.88 -3.69 5.42
C LEU A 78 -13.36 -3.94 5.13
N ILE A 79 -14.01 -3.05 4.42
CA ILE A 79 -15.46 -3.15 4.18
C ILE A 79 -15.74 -3.85 2.85
N LYS A 80 -15.18 -3.36 1.76
CA LYS A 80 -15.41 -3.93 0.42
C LYS A 80 -14.59 -5.19 0.16
N LYS A 81 -13.62 -5.50 1.02
CA LYS A 81 -12.79 -6.71 0.93
C LYS A 81 -12.05 -6.84 -0.40
N LYS A 82 -11.60 -5.74 -0.97
CA LYS A 82 -10.80 -5.78 -2.20
C LYS A 82 -9.43 -6.39 -1.91
N PRO A 83 -8.88 -7.18 -2.83
CA PRO A 83 -7.51 -7.67 -2.68
C PRO A 83 -6.52 -6.52 -2.62
N ILE A 84 -5.60 -6.60 -1.68
CA ILE A 84 -4.50 -5.65 -1.55
C ILE A 84 -3.18 -6.39 -1.42
N TYR A 85 -2.17 -5.87 -2.09
CA TYR A 85 -0.82 -6.40 -2.04
C TYR A 85 0.13 -5.33 -1.50
N GLY A 86 0.69 -5.58 -0.32
CA GLY A 86 1.68 -4.69 0.29
C GLY A 86 3.09 -5.11 -0.08
N ILE A 87 3.90 -4.16 -0.53
CA ILE A 87 5.28 -4.41 -0.97
C ILE A 87 6.25 -3.75 -0.01
N CYS A 88 7.19 -4.53 0.55
CA CYS A 88 8.21 -4.04 1.49
C CYS A 88 7.57 -3.31 2.67
N ALA A 89 7.97 -2.06 2.92
CA ALA A 89 7.40 -1.27 4.00
C ALA A 89 5.88 -1.11 3.89
N GLY A 90 5.34 -1.12 2.67
CA GLY A 90 3.89 -1.08 2.46
C GLY A 90 3.16 -2.23 3.15
N MET A 91 3.73 -3.43 3.12
CA MET A 91 3.17 -4.58 3.84
C MET A 91 3.23 -4.37 5.36
N GLN A 92 4.33 -3.81 5.87
CA GLN A 92 4.50 -3.57 7.30
C GLN A 92 3.43 -2.63 7.85
N LEU A 93 2.94 -1.70 7.04
CA LEU A 93 1.93 -0.73 7.43
C LEU A 93 0.59 -1.37 7.81
N PHE A 94 0.36 -2.62 7.42
CA PHE A 94 -0.87 -3.35 7.77
C PHE A 94 -0.98 -3.62 9.27
N ALA A 95 0.14 -3.59 9.98
CA ALA A 95 0.19 -3.83 11.43
C ALA A 95 -0.46 -2.70 12.23
N THR A 96 -0.71 -2.97 13.50
CA THR A 96 -1.27 -1.97 14.43
C THR A 96 -0.26 -0.87 14.72
N ILE A 97 1.00 -1.23 15.00
CA ILE A 97 2.04 -0.30 15.44
C ILE A 97 3.39 -0.71 14.85
N GLY A 98 4.20 0.27 14.48
CA GLY A 98 5.60 0.08 14.16
C GLY A 98 6.51 0.80 15.15
N TYR A 99 7.68 0.21 15.43
CA TYR A 99 8.65 0.73 16.40
C TYR A 99 10.03 1.01 15.77
N GLU A 100 10.08 1.30 14.50
CA GLU A 100 11.37 1.46 13.80
C GLU A 100 12.20 2.63 14.34
N GLU A 101 11.64 3.83 14.31
CA GLU A 101 12.26 5.04 14.83
C GLU A 101 11.63 5.46 16.15
N GLU A 102 10.32 5.46 16.17
CA GLU A 102 9.50 5.76 17.32
C GLU A 102 8.20 4.97 17.20
N LYS A 103 7.41 4.94 18.23
CA LYS A 103 6.10 4.29 18.20
C LYS A 103 5.19 5.02 17.21
N THR A 104 4.81 4.36 16.12
CA THR A 104 3.97 4.92 15.06
C THR A 104 2.78 4.01 14.82
N LEU A 105 1.57 4.56 14.78
CA LEU A 105 0.38 3.79 14.47
C LEU A 105 0.37 3.41 12.99
N GLY A 106 0.12 2.14 12.70
CA GLY A 106 -0.08 1.63 11.35
C GLY A 106 -1.54 1.71 10.92
N LEU A 107 -1.86 0.99 9.85
CA LEU A 107 -3.22 0.95 9.32
C LEU A 107 -4.14 0.04 10.14
N ASN A 108 -3.55 -0.83 10.96
CA ASN A 108 -4.28 -1.74 11.84
C ASN A 108 -5.26 -2.67 11.10
N TRP A 109 -4.83 -3.17 9.97
CA TRP A 109 -5.61 -4.19 9.24
C TRP A 109 -5.32 -5.60 9.75
N ILE A 110 -4.09 -5.81 10.24
CA ILE A 110 -3.63 -7.07 10.83
C ILE A 110 -3.12 -6.74 12.23
N PRO A 111 -3.76 -7.22 13.29
CA PRO A 111 -3.29 -6.95 14.66
C PRO A 111 -1.88 -7.45 14.87
N GLY A 112 -1.02 -6.60 15.38
CA GLY A 112 0.37 -6.95 15.63
C GLY A 112 1.29 -5.73 15.61
N GLU A 113 2.57 -6.01 15.73
CA GLU A 113 3.60 -4.99 15.83
C GLU A 113 4.75 -5.28 14.87
N VAL A 114 5.34 -4.23 14.33
CA VAL A 114 6.58 -4.30 13.57
C VAL A 114 7.70 -3.84 14.50
N ILE A 115 8.59 -4.75 14.82
CA ILE A 115 9.69 -4.50 15.76
C ILE A 115 11.02 -4.75 15.10
N ARG A 116 12.07 -4.13 15.64
CA ARG A 116 13.43 -4.41 15.23
C ARG A 116 13.82 -5.80 15.70
N LEU A 117 14.47 -6.57 14.83
CA LEU A 117 15.03 -7.85 15.21
C LEU A 117 16.19 -7.64 16.18
N ASN A 118 16.19 -8.40 17.25
CA ASN A 118 17.31 -8.43 18.18
C ASN A 118 17.98 -9.80 18.05
N LEU A 119 19.12 -9.82 17.36
CA LEU A 119 19.84 -11.05 17.04
C LEU A 119 20.98 -11.37 18.00
N GLY A 120 21.13 -10.56 19.01
CA GLY A 120 22.20 -10.75 19.91
C GLY A 120 21.90 -10.53 21.32
#